data_96de9c0224d13a397873fe74e7c3d9d4
#
_entry.id   96de9c0224d13a397873fe74e7c3d9d4
#
_cell.length_a   1.000
_cell.length_b   1.000
_cell.length_c   1.000
_cell.angle_alpha   90.00
_cell.angle_beta   90.00
_cell.angle_gamma   90.00
#
_symmetry.space_group_name_H-M   'P 1'
#
loop_
_entity.id
_entity.type
_entity.pdbx_description
1 polymer ?
#
loop_
_entity_poly.entity_id
_entity_poly.type
_entity_poly.pdbx_seq_one_letter_code
_entity_poly.pdbx_strand_id
1 'polypeptide(L)'
;MSYDGTGYAGFQIQTNAPTVQGELERVLSQICAEPVRITGAGRTDAGVHATGQVIDFRTASVLDGGTMERGVNALLPEDIAISALEPAGETFHSRFSATGRTYEYRIRTGPTRDPLERRREHWLPEALDESAMQDAAARLVGIHDFAAFAAGVSGERSVRRAVWEGRDEVLRFEIEANAFLRGMVRGIVGTLLWAGRGKISAMRFEEILRSRDRAQAGPSAPAQGLCLTLVSYGDKRAGESGESGESENDE
;
A
#
# COMPACT_ATOMS: atom_id res chain seq x y z
N MET A 1 -8.40 3.96 -6.92
CA MET A 1 -8.56 5.17 -6.09
C MET A 1 -7.27 5.56 -5.40
N SER A 2 -7.09 6.84 -5.07
CA SER A 2 -5.91 7.37 -4.39
C SER A 2 -6.29 8.22 -3.17
N TYR A 3 -5.37 8.35 -2.21
CA TYR A 3 -5.54 9.25 -1.05
C TYR A 3 -4.20 9.64 -0.41
N ASP A 4 -4.16 10.86 0.13
CA ASP A 4 -3.17 11.30 1.10
C ASP A 4 -3.65 10.91 2.51
N GLY A 5 -2.99 9.92 3.11
CA GLY A 5 -3.39 9.36 4.41
C GLY A 5 -3.04 10.23 5.63
N THR A 6 -2.38 11.37 5.44
CA THR A 6 -1.81 12.19 6.52
C THR A 6 -2.85 12.58 7.58
N GLY A 7 -4.07 12.93 7.15
CA GLY A 7 -5.16 13.38 8.04
C GLY A 7 -6.00 12.25 8.63
N TYR A 8 -5.70 10.98 8.31
CA TYR A 8 -6.56 9.85 8.64
C TYR A 8 -5.94 8.90 9.64
N ALA A 9 -6.76 8.33 10.51
CA ALA A 9 -6.38 7.26 11.43
C ALA A 9 -6.22 5.89 10.74
N GLY A 10 -6.00 5.90 9.43
CA GLY A 10 -5.87 4.76 8.54
C GLY A 10 -7.09 4.56 7.64
N PHE A 11 -7.06 3.46 6.89
CA PHE A 11 -8.14 3.16 5.95
C PHE A 11 -9.43 2.71 6.67
N GLN A 12 -9.31 1.71 7.56
CA GLN A 12 -10.46 1.04 8.19
C GLN A 12 -11.22 1.98 9.12
N ILE A 13 -12.57 1.97 9.02
CA ILE A 13 -13.47 2.76 9.88
C ILE A 13 -13.22 2.51 11.37
N GLN A 14 -13.20 3.58 12.14
CA GLN A 14 -13.01 3.62 13.59
C GLN A 14 -14.03 4.57 14.22
N THR A 15 -14.39 4.35 15.48
CA THR A 15 -15.47 5.11 16.15
C THR A 15 -15.08 6.56 16.48
N ASN A 16 -13.78 6.84 16.67
CA ASN A 16 -13.35 8.10 17.31
C ASN A 16 -12.37 8.91 16.46
N ALA A 17 -12.19 8.60 15.16
CA ALA A 17 -11.24 9.30 14.31
C ALA A 17 -11.65 9.25 12.83
N PRO A 18 -11.28 10.27 12.03
CA PRO A 18 -11.53 10.25 10.59
C PRO A 18 -10.74 9.11 9.92
N THR A 19 -11.39 8.42 9.00
CA THR A 19 -10.80 7.32 8.23
C THR A 19 -11.19 7.42 6.77
N VAL A 20 -10.34 6.92 5.87
CA VAL A 20 -10.62 6.94 4.43
C VAL A 20 -11.92 6.19 4.12
N GLN A 21 -12.14 5.02 4.74
CA GLN A 21 -13.37 4.25 4.57
C GLN A 21 -14.61 5.04 5.03
N GLY A 22 -14.52 5.74 6.16
CA GLY A 22 -15.64 6.52 6.69
C GLY A 22 -16.08 7.64 5.74
N GLU A 23 -15.13 8.38 5.16
CA GLU A 23 -15.43 9.42 4.17
C GLU A 23 -16.03 8.84 2.88
N LEU A 24 -15.47 7.76 2.39
CA LEU A 24 -16.01 7.08 1.20
C LEU A 24 -17.43 6.56 1.42
N GLU A 25 -17.70 5.88 2.53
CA GLU A 25 -19.05 5.37 2.86
C GLU A 25 -20.06 6.50 3.03
N ARG A 26 -19.65 7.61 3.64
CA ARG A 26 -20.49 8.81 3.80
C ARG A 26 -20.91 9.37 2.43
N VAL A 27 -19.94 9.61 1.55
CA VAL A 27 -20.20 10.21 0.23
C VAL A 27 -20.96 9.25 -0.70
N LEU A 28 -20.55 7.98 -0.75
CA LEU A 28 -21.24 6.97 -1.56
C LEU A 28 -22.69 6.79 -1.09
N SER A 29 -22.95 6.77 0.21
CA SER A 29 -24.32 6.68 0.73
C SER A 29 -25.17 7.88 0.34
N GLN A 30 -24.59 9.08 0.29
CA GLN A 30 -25.28 10.28 -0.17
C GLN A 30 -25.61 10.23 -1.67
N ILE A 31 -24.66 9.81 -2.51
CA ILE A 31 -24.84 9.71 -3.97
C ILE A 31 -25.82 8.60 -4.35
N CYS A 32 -25.74 7.45 -3.69
CA CYS A 32 -26.61 6.32 -3.96
C CYS A 32 -27.99 6.45 -3.30
N ALA A 33 -28.19 7.44 -2.41
CA ALA A 33 -29.40 7.63 -1.58
C ALA A 33 -29.77 6.38 -0.74
N GLU A 34 -28.78 5.59 -0.36
CA GLU A 34 -28.92 4.38 0.47
C GLU A 34 -27.64 4.15 1.30
N PRO A 35 -27.70 3.40 2.41
CA PRO A 35 -26.51 3.04 3.17
C PRO A 35 -25.56 2.17 2.33
N VAL A 36 -24.36 2.66 2.05
CA VAL A 36 -23.31 1.91 1.34
C VAL A 36 -22.20 1.50 2.31
N ARG A 37 -21.74 0.25 2.17
CA ARG A 37 -20.57 -0.27 2.85
C ARG A 37 -19.55 -0.69 1.83
N ILE A 38 -18.28 -0.31 2.05
CA ILE A 38 -17.20 -0.65 1.16
C ILE A 38 -16.28 -1.72 1.75
N THR A 39 -15.65 -2.49 0.86
CA THR A 39 -14.52 -3.34 1.19
C THR A 39 -13.28 -2.81 0.47
N GLY A 40 -12.15 -2.71 1.17
CA GLY A 40 -10.86 -2.34 0.57
C GLY A 40 -9.95 -3.54 0.37
N ALA A 41 -9.18 -3.54 -0.71
CA ALA A 41 -8.23 -4.60 -1.05
C ALA A 41 -7.10 -4.74 -0.01
N GLY A 42 -6.69 -3.64 0.61
CA GLY A 42 -5.69 -3.61 1.67
C GLY A 42 -6.00 -2.52 2.69
N ARG A 43 -5.80 -2.82 3.98
CA ARG A 43 -5.87 -1.80 5.02
C ARG A 43 -4.53 -1.12 5.10
N THR A 44 -4.53 0.22 5.13
CA THR A 44 -3.34 1.02 5.41
C THR A 44 -3.41 1.57 6.83
N ASP A 45 -2.25 1.68 7.49
CA ASP A 45 -2.13 2.26 8.83
C ASP A 45 -2.36 3.78 8.79
N ALA A 46 -2.53 4.40 9.96
CA ALA A 46 -2.62 5.85 10.11
C ALA A 46 -1.43 6.55 9.42
N GLY A 47 -1.70 7.58 8.63
CA GLY A 47 -0.71 8.35 7.90
C GLY A 47 -0.12 7.69 6.64
N VAL A 48 -0.54 6.48 6.28
CA VAL A 48 -0.08 5.76 5.07
C VAL A 48 -0.95 6.15 3.88
N HIS A 49 -0.33 6.38 2.73
CA HIS A 49 -0.98 6.81 1.48
C HIS A 49 -1.36 5.64 0.58
N ALA A 50 -2.11 5.93 -0.47
CA ALA A 50 -2.31 5.02 -1.59
C ALA A 50 -2.46 5.80 -2.91
N THR A 51 -1.92 5.23 -3.99
CA THR A 51 -2.20 5.62 -5.38
C THR A 51 -2.90 4.52 -6.15
N GLY A 52 -2.92 3.29 -5.61
CA GLY A 52 -3.47 2.10 -6.25
C GLY A 52 -4.42 1.28 -5.36
N GLN A 53 -5.15 1.91 -4.42
CA GLN A 53 -6.15 1.20 -3.62
C GLN A 53 -7.35 0.80 -4.49
N VAL A 54 -7.90 -0.39 -4.23
CA VAL A 54 -9.14 -0.88 -4.86
C VAL A 54 -10.18 -1.12 -3.79
N ILE A 55 -11.41 -0.70 -4.07
CA ILE A 55 -12.58 -0.95 -3.23
C ILE A 55 -13.68 -1.63 -4.04
N ASP A 56 -14.53 -2.36 -3.38
CA ASP A 56 -15.83 -2.82 -3.92
C ASP A 56 -16.96 -2.44 -2.98
N PHE A 57 -18.14 -2.25 -3.56
CA PHE A 57 -19.40 -2.05 -2.82
C PHE A 57 -20.58 -2.53 -3.66
N ARG A 58 -21.72 -2.66 -3.00
CA ARG A 58 -23.01 -2.99 -3.64
C ARG A 58 -23.97 -1.83 -3.50
N THR A 59 -24.72 -1.57 -4.55
CA THR A 59 -25.74 -0.52 -4.60
C THR A 59 -26.91 -0.91 -5.50
N ALA A 60 -28.10 -0.45 -5.16
CA ALA A 60 -29.28 -0.51 -6.03
C ALA A 60 -29.41 0.73 -6.93
N SER A 61 -28.50 1.70 -6.80
CA SER A 61 -28.48 2.91 -7.63
C SER A 61 -28.33 2.56 -9.12
N VAL A 62 -29.12 3.23 -9.94
CA VAL A 62 -29.12 3.08 -11.42
C VAL A 62 -28.19 4.07 -12.14
N LEU A 63 -27.42 4.84 -11.36
CA LEU A 63 -26.43 5.77 -11.94
C LEU A 63 -25.35 4.97 -12.67
N ASP A 64 -24.97 5.45 -13.84
CA ASP A 64 -23.79 4.90 -14.54
C ASP A 64 -22.50 5.23 -13.78
N GLY A 65 -21.46 4.40 -13.99
CA GLY A 65 -20.19 4.52 -13.26
C GLY A 65 -19.54 5.90 -13.40
N GLY A 66 -19.55 6.48 -14.60
CA GLY A 66 -18.93 7.77 -14.84
C GLY A 66 -19.67 8.94 -14.15
N THR A 67 -21.01 8.89 -14.12
CA THR A 67 -21.82 9.88 -13.39
C THR A 67 -21.61 9.74 -11.88
N MET A 68 -21.59 8.51 -11.37
CA MET A 68 -21.32 8.24 -9.95
C MET A 68 -19.90 8.69 -9.56
N GLU A 69 -18.89 8.36 -10.37
CA GLU A 69 -17.49 8.78 -10.14
C GLU A 69 -17.36 10.31 -10.03
N ARG A 70 -17.93 11.04 -10.97
CA ARG A 70 -17.93 12.53 -10.93
C ARG A 70 -18.64 13.06 -9.69
N GLY A 71 -19.81 12.51 -9.37
CA GLY A 71 -20.58 12.92 -8.18
C GLY A 71 -19.83 12.66 -6.89
N VAL A 72 -19.21 11.50 -6.76
CA VAL A 72 -18.43 11.12 -5.58
C VAL A 72 -17.21 12.03 -5.44
N ASN A 73 -16.42 12.23 -6.50
CA ASN A 73 -15.25 13.11 -6.47
C ASN A 73 -15.60 14.59 -6.20
N ALA A 74 -16.79 15.06 -6.55
CA ALA A 74 -17.24 16.41 -6.23
C ALA A 74 -17.56 16.62 -4.73
N LEU A 75 -17.81 15.54 -3.99
CA LEU A 75 -18.18 15.58 -2.56
C LEU A 75 -17.09 15.05 -1.63
N LEU A 76 -16.10 14.34 -2.16
CA LEU A 76 -14.95 13.87 -1.38
C LEU A 76 -14.05 15.05 -0.99
N PRO A 77 -13.36 14.97 0.15
CA PRO A 77 -12.26 15.86 0.47
C PRO A 77 -11.15 15.80 -0.61
N GLU A 78 -10.40 16.89 -0.78
CA GLU A 78 -9.34 17.00 -1.81
C GLU A 78 -8.22 15.96 -1.68
N ASP A 79 -8.10 15.33 -0.52
CA ASP A 79 -7.10 14.31 -0.22
C ASP A 79 -7.56 12.86 -0.51
N ILE A 80 -8.79 12.67 -1.04
CA ILE A 80 -9.30 11.38 -1.51
C ILE A 80 -9.91 11.54 -2.91
N ALA A 81 -9.53 10.65 -3.83
CA ALA A 81 -10.12 10.59 -5.16
C ALA A 81 -10.38 9.14 -5.60
N ILE A 82 -11.52 8.92 -6.26
CA ILE A 82 -11.80 7.67 -6.95
C ILE A 82 -11.55 7.82 -8.45
N SER A 83 -11.21 6.72 -9.10
CA SER A 83 -10.99 6.62 -10.55
C SER A 83 -11.41 5.24 -11.03
N ALA A 84 -11.81 5.13 -12.29
CA ALA A 84 -12.19 3.88 -12.92
C ALA A 84 -13.29 3.12 -12.13
N LEU A 85 -14.40 3.81 -11.84
CA LEU A 85 -15.57 3.19 -11.23
C LEU A 85 -16.35 2.41 -12.29
N GLU A 86 -16.37 1.09 -12.18
CA GLU A 86 -16.97 0.20 -13.16
C GLU A 86 -17.76 -0.94 -12.49
N PRO A 87 -18.77 -1.50 -13.16
CA PRO A 87 -19.43 -2.72 -12.71
C PRO A 87 -18.43 -3.88 -12.58
N ALA A 88 -18.55 -4.67 -11.53
CA ALA A 88 -17.77 -5.87 -11.33
C ALA A 88 -18.67 -7.11 -11.28
N GLY A 89 -18.12 -8.29 -11.60
CA GLY A 89 -18.85 -9.54 -11.48
C GLY A 89 -19.31 -9.80 -10.04
N GLU A 90 -20.44 -10.49 -9.86
CA GLU A 90 -21.06 -10.73 -8.56
C GLU A 90 -20.15 -11.41 -7.52
N THR A 91 -19.18 -12.19 -7.99
CA THR A 91 -18.21 -12.91 -7.17
C THR A 91 -16.95 -12.10 -6.86
N PHE A 92 -16.79 -10.91 -7.47
CA PHE A 92 -15.64 -10.06 -7.22
C PHE A 92 -15.64 -9.55 -5.78
N HIS A 93 -14.46 -9.59 -5.17
CA HIS A 93 -14.23 -9.09 -3.83
C HIS A 93 -12.83 -8.48 -3.76
N SER A 94 -12.74 -7.15 -3.61
CA SER A 94 -11.47 -6.40 -3.69
C SER A 94 -10.34 -6.99 -2.86
N ARG A 95 -10.66 -7.56 -1.69
CA ARG A 95 -9.65 -8.14 -0.79
C ARG A 95 -9.29 -9.59 -1.14
N PHE A 96 -10.30 -10.45 -1.38
CA PHE A 96 -10.08 -11.90 -1.51
C PHE A 96 -9.76 -12.32 -2.94
N SER A 97 -10.23 -11.59 -3.95
CA SER A 97 -9.85 -11.82 -5.34
C SER A 97 -8.44 -11.29 -5.68
N ALA A 98 -7.87 -10.43 -4.83
CA ALA A 98 -6.55 -9.87 -5.08
C ALA A 98 -5.43 -10.89 -4.87
N THR A 99 -4.57 -11.01 -5.89
CA THR A 99 -3.42 -11.94 -5.92
C THR A 99 -2.12 -11.30 -5.43
N GLY A 100 -2.04 -9.96 -5.42
CA GLY A 100 -0.86 -9.23 -4.97
C GLY A 100 -1.16 -7.80 -4.51
N ARG A 101 -0.24 -7.24 -3.75
CA ARG A 101 -0.17 -5.82 -3.38
C ARG A 101 1.26 -5.38 -3.52
N THR A 102 1.46 -4.14 -4.01
CA THR A 102 2.76 -3.50 -4.09
C THR A 102 2.74 -2.24 -3.25
N TYR A 103 3.76 -2.09 -2.44
CA TYR A 103 4.01 -0.88 -1.67
C TYR A 103 5.31 -0.25 -2.09
N GLU A 104 5.35 1.07 -2.10
CA GLU A 104 6.56 1.88 -2.23
C GLU A 104 6.81 2.61 -0.91
N TYR A 105 8.08 2.63 -0.46
CA TYR A 105 8.52 3.46 0.66
C TYR A 105 9.61 4.42 0.18
N ARG A 106 9.42 5.72 0.43
CA ARG A 106 10.33 6.78 -0.03
C ARG A 106 11.13 7.36 1.12
N ILE A 107 12.44 7.45 0.90
CA ILE A 107 13.38 8.08 1.82
C ILE A 107 14.13 9.15 1.06
N ARG A 108 14.13 10.37 1.59
CA ARG A 108 15.03 11.42 1.16
C ARG A 108 16.25 11.44 2.06
N THR A 109 17.44 11.30 1.46
CA THR A 109 18.73 11.46 2.14
C THR A 109 19.31 12.85 1.91
N GLY A 110 20.37 13.19 2.66
CA GLY A 110 21.06 14.46 2.48
C GLY A 110 20.71 15.54 3.50
N PRO A 111 21.49 16.64 3.54
CA PRO A 111 21.46 17.63 4.62
C PRO A 111 20.17 18.45 4.66
N THR A 112 19.43 18.53 3.55
CA THR A 112 18.25 19.40 3.44
C THR A 112 16.98 18.60 3.15
N ARG A 113 15.96 18.81 3.99
CA ARG A 113 14.62 18.26 3.76
C ARG A 113 13.91 19.01 2.64
N ASP A 114 12.99 18.35 1.92
CA ASP A 114 12.07 18.97 1.00
C ASP A 114 10.72 19.27 1.69
N PRO A 115 10.36 20.56 1.91
CA PRO A 115 9.10 20.91 2.55
C PRO A 115 7.85 20.53 1.75
N LEU A 116 7.95 20.39 0.42
CA LEU A 116 6.83 20.02 -0.44
C LEU A 116 6.55 18.51 -0.37
N GLU A 117 7.60 17.70 -0.19
CA GLU A 117 7.50 16.23 -0.09
C GLU A 117 7.43 15.72 1.37
N ARG A 118 7.42 16.61 2.38
CA ARG A 118 7.46 16.25 3.81
C ARG A 118 6.38 15.25 4.27
N ARG A 119 5.27 15.16 3.53
CA ARG A 119 4.17 14.24 3.80
C ARG A 119 4.28 12.91 3.05
N ARG A 120 5.22 12.80 2.09
CA ARG A 120 5.35 11.64 1.19
C ARG A 120 6.72 10.97 1.25
N GLU A 121 7.66 11.55 2.01
CA GLU A 121 9.02 11.03 2.16
C GLU A 121 9.43 11.02 3.63
N HIS A 122 10.21 10.03 4.00
CA HIS A 122 10.91 10.01 5.27
C HIS A 122 12.29 10.65 5.06
N TRP A 123 12.51 11.83 5.61
CA TRP A 123 13.81 12.50 5.52
C TRP A 123 14.80 11.96 6.55
N LEU A 124 16.01 11.65 6.08
CA LEU A 124 17.18 11.26 6.87
C LEU A 124 18.39 12.10 6.43
N PRO A 125 19.05 12.84 7.35
CA PRO A 125 20.17 13.71 6.99
C PRO A 125 21.45 12.95 6.64
N GLU A 126 21.55 11.69 7.05
CA GLU A 126 22.72 10.84 6.79
C GLU A 126 22.61 10.08 5.46
N ALA A 127 23.78 9.78 4.87
CA ALA A 127 23.88 8.84 3.77
C ALA A 127 23.66 7.40 4.26
N LEU A 128 23.09 6.57 3.41
CA LEU A 128 22.83 5.15 3.66
C LEU A 128 23.63 4.29 2.67
N ASP A 129 24.07 3.14 3.10
CA ASP A 129 24.66 2.11 2.23
C ASP A 129 23.51 1.36 1.50
N GLU A 130 23.25 1.79 0.27
CA GLU A 130 22.20 1.22 -0.58
C GLU A 130 22.47 -0.25 -0.91
N SER A 131 23.75 -0.63 -1.13
CA SER A 131 24.13 -2.01 -1.41
C SER A 131 23.81 -2.92 -0.23
N ALA A 132 24.17 -2.51 0.99
CA ALA A 132 23.87 -3.26 2.20
C ALA A 132 22.35 -3.38 2.42
N MET A 133 21.57 -2.34 2.11
CA MET A 133 20.11 -2.37 2.17
C MET A 133 19.52 -3.32 1.13
N GLN A 134 20.05 -3.33 -0.10
CA GLN A 134 19.59 -4.23 -1.16
C GLN A 134 19.93 -5.69 -0.84
N ASP A 135 21.12 -5.98 -0.32
CA ASP A 135 21.52 -7.33 0.09
C ASP A 135 20.64 -7.89 1.21
N ALA A 136 20.25 -7.03 2.15
CA ALA A 136 19.29 -7.40 3.21
C ALA A 136 17.87 -7.57 2.65
N ALA A 137 17.41 -6.70 1.74
CA ALA A 137 16.10 -6.78 1.13
C ALA A 137 15.92 -8.06 0.29
N ALA A 138 16.97 -8.52 -0.38
CA ALA A 138 16.96 -9.76 -1.15
C ALA A 138 16.59 -10.99 -0.29
N ARG A 139 16.85 -10.96 1.04
CA ARG A 139 16.49 -12.03 1.97
C ARG A 139 14.99 -12.13 2.25
N LEU A 140 14.21 -11.12 1.85
CA LEU A 140 12.76 -11.12 2.01
C LEU A 140 12.02 -11.95 0.95
N VAL A 141 12.66 -12.15 -0.22
CA VAL A 141 12.02 -12.85 -1.34
C VAL A 141 11.82 -14.33 -0.99
N GLY A 142 10.59 -14.81 -1.22
CA GLY A 142 10.17 -16.18 -0.88
C GLY A 142 9.01 -16.20 0.11
N ILE A 143 8.79 -17.38 0.69
CA ILE A 143 7.73 -17.61 1.69
C ILE A 143 8.37 -17.62 3.07
N HIS A 144 7.95 -16.67 3.92
CA HIS A 144 8.45 -16.54 5.29
C HIS A 144 7.33 -16.17 6.25
N ASP A 145 7.52 -16.49 7.53
CA ASP A 145 6.72 -15.90 8.60
C ASP A 145 7.29 -14.53 8.98
N PHE A 146 6.52 -13.48 8.76
CA PHE A 146 6.92 -12.09 8.97
C PHE A 146 6.60 -11.54 10.36
N ALA A 147 6.38 -12.39 11.36
CA ALA A 147 6.07 -11.96 12.73
C ALA A 147 7.10 -10.97 13.31
N ALA A 148 8.39 -11.13 12.98
CA ALA A 148 9.45 -10.22 13.41
C ALA A 148 9.25 -8.76 12.96
N PHE A 149 8.49 -8.52 11.89
CA PHE A 149 8.25 -7.18 11.36
C PHE A 149 6.82 -6.68 11.56
N ALA A 150 5.93 -7.53 12.09
CA ALA A 150 4.51 -7.23 12.22
C ALA A 150 4.14 -6.70 13.61
N ALA A 151 2.99 -6.01 13.69
CA ALA A 151 2.49 -5.44 14.94
C ALA A 151 1.59 -6.44 15.68
N GLY A 152 2.19 -7.39 16.41
CA GLY A 152 1.48 -8.34 17.27
C GLY A 152 0.67 -9.41 16.54
N VAL A 153 1.01 -9.69 15.28
CA VAL A 153 0.40 -10.73 14.44
C VAL A 153 1.47 -11.54 13.75
N SER A 154 1.21 -12.81 13.50
CA SER A 154 2.11 -13.73 12.79
C SER A 154 1.43 -14.27 11.54
N GLY A 155 2.22 -14.83 10.65
CA GLY A 155 1.74 -15.56 9.49
C GLY A 155 2.67 -15.48 8.30
N GLU A 156 2.62 -16.54 7.50
CA GLU A 156 3.41 -16.65 6.27
C GLU A 156 2.88 -15.72 5.19
N ARG A 157 3.82 -15.09 4.47
CA ARG A 157 3.56 -14.31 3.26
C ARG A 157 4.56 -14.69 2.18
N SER A 158 4.12 -14.62 0.94
CA SER A 158 4.97 -14.83 -0.22
C SER A 158 5.36 -13.48 -0.78
N VAL A 159 6.61 -13.06 -0.57
CA VAL A 159 7.19 -11.86 -1.18
C VAL A 159 7.78 -12.23 -2.53
N ARG A 160 7.36 -11.54 -3.58
CA ARG A 160 7.80 -11.77 -4.95
C ARG A 160 8.93 -10.84 -5.35
N ARG A 161 8.92 -9.62 -4.83
CA ARG A 161 9.89 -8.57 -5.14
C ARG A 161 10.18 -7.73 -3.90
N ALA A 162 11.44 -7.37 -3.70
CA ALA A 162 11.90 -6.44 -2.66
C ALA A 162 13.17 -5.76 -3.16
N VAL A 163 13.05 -4.51 -3.65
CA VAL A 163 14.12 -3.81 -4.37
C VAL A 163 14.23 -2.37 -3.93
N TRP A 164 15.47 -1.92 -3.73
CA TRP A 164 15.82 -0.52 -3.57
C TRP A 164 16.27 0.08 -4.91
N GLU A 165 15.80 1.28 -5.18
CA GLU A 165 16.21 2.09 -6.34
C GLU A 165 16.53 3.49 -5.86
N GLY A 166 17.79 3.92 -6.03
CA GLY A 166 18.25 5.27 -5.73
C GLY A 166 18.18 6.16 -6.96
N ARG A 167 17.64 7.35 -6.82
CA ARG A 167 17.74 8.41 -7.82
C ARG A 167 17.91 9.74 -7.12
N ASP A 168 19.02 10.42 -7.41
CA ASP A 168 19.42 11.66 -6.76
C ASP A 168 19.49 11.47 -5.22
N GLU A 169 18.78 12.28 -4.45
CA GLU A 169 18.70 12.17 -2.99
C GLU A 169 17.52 11.30 -2.50
N VAL A 170 16.79 10.63 -3.40
CA VAL A 170 15.60 9.84 -3.04
C VAL A 170 15.84 8.36 -3.28
N LEU A 171 15.71 7.58 -2.19
CA LEU A 171 15.72 6.13 -2.22
C LEU A 171 14.27 5.62 -2.20
N ARG A 172 13.95 4.68 -3.07
CA ARG A 172 12.64 4.03 -3.18
C ARG A 172 12.79 2.56 -2.90
N PHE A 173 12.05 2.08 -1.93
CA PHE A 173 11.90 0.65 -1.66
C PHE A 173 10.57 0.17 -2.21
N GLU A 174 10.61 -0.71 -3.19
CA GLU A 174 9.42 -1.40 -3.70
C GLU A 174 9.36 -2.81 -3.15
N ILE A 175 8.19 -3.20 -2.63
CA ILE A 175 7.93 -4.54 -2.15
C ILE A 175 6.58 -5.03 -2.66
N GLU A 176 6.59 -6.23 -3.28
CA GLU A 176 5.40 -6.93 -3.74
C GLU A 176 5.23 -8.26 -3.00
N ALA A 177 4.01 -8.51 -2.50
CA ALA A 177 3.65 -9.77 -1.85
C ALA A 177 2.19 -10.14 -2.12
N ASN A 178 1.84 -11.41 -1.88
CA ASN A 178 0.45 -11.88 -1.93
C ASN A 178 -0.44 -11.13 -0.93
N ALA A 179 0.09 -10.81 0.25
CA ALA A 179 -0.56 -9.99 1.29
C ALA A 179 0.49 -9.49 2.28
N PHE A 180 0.11 -8.53 3.13
CA PHE A 180 0.96 -8.00 4.20
C PHE A 180 0.27 -8.11 5.55
N LEU A 181 1.05 -8.32 6.62
CA LEU A 181 0.60 -8.20 7.99
C LEU A 181 0.56 -6.73 8.42
N ARG A 182 -0.19 -6.43 9.47
CA ARG A 182 -0.26 -5.08 10.04
C ARG A 182 1.14 -4.58 10.41
N GLY A 183 1.51 -3.39 9.89
CA GLY A 183 2.79 -2.74 10.14
C GLY A 183 4.01 -3.41 9.51
N MET A 184 3.84 -4.53 8.77
CA MET A 184 4.93 -5.35 8.23
C MET A 184 5.92 -4.56 7.37
N VAL A 185 5.46 -3.81 6.38
CA VAL A 185 6.36 -3.05 5.48
C VAL A 185 7.16 -2.01 6.26
N ARG A 186 6.52 -1.29 7.19
CA ARG A 186 7.21 -0.30 8.03
C ARG A 186 8.24 -0.94 8.97
N GLY A 187 7.95 -2.12 9.52
CA GLY A 187 8.90 -2.90 10.31
C GLY A 187 10.09 -3.38 9.51
N ILE A 188 9.85 -3.86 8.28
CA ILE A 188 10.90 -4.24 7.32
C ILE A 188 11.79 -3.04 7.02
N VAL A 189 11.23 -1.92 6.57
CA VAL A 189 12.00 -0.72 6.21
C VAL A 189 12.82 -0.21 7.39
N GLY A 190 12.22 -0.13 8.58
CA GLY A 190 12.94 0.32 9.79
C GLY A 190 14.14 -0.57 10.15
N THR A 191 14.06 -1.88 9.84
CA THR A 191 15.17 -2.82 10.04
C THR A 191 16.18 -2.74 8.90
N LEU A 192 15.75 -2.54 7.64
CA LEU A 192 16.63 -2.28 6.49
C LEU A 192 17.46 -1.00 6.70
N LEU A 193 16.91 0.02 7.35
CA LEU A 193 17.66 1.21 7.73
C LEU A 193 18.83 0.91 8.70
N TRP A 194 18.74 -0.14 9.50
CA TRP A 194 19.88 -0.59 10.31
C TRP A 194 21.00 -1.16 9.43
N ALA A 195 20.65 -1.88 8.35
CA ALA A 195 21.67 -2.35 7.39
C ALA A 195 22.32 -1.17 6.66
N GLY A 196 21.54 -0.20 6.17
CA GLY A 196 22.05 1.00 5.51
C GLY A 196 22.93 1.88 6.40
N ARG A 197 22.75 1.80 7.73
CA ARG A 197 23.62 2.47 8.74
C ARG A 197 24.81 1.62 9.18
N GLY A 198 25.01 0.45 8.60
CA GLY A 198 26.08 -0.49 8.98
C GLY A 198 25.92 -1.11 10.37
N LYS A 199 24.71 -1.02 10.99
CA LYS A 199 24.44 -1.60 12.32
C LYS A 199 24.25 -3.11 12.29
N ILE A 200 23.77 -3.65 11.19
CA ILE A 200 23.58 -5.08 10.97
C ILE A 200 24.00 -5.47 9.55
N SER A 201 24.46 -6.71 9.39
CA SER A 201 24.70 -7.31 8.07
C SER A 201 23.41 -7.89 7.47
N ALA A 202 23.42 -8.24 6.17
CA ALA A 202 22.33 -8.97 5.52
C ALA A 202 22.07 -10.34 6.19
N MET A 203 23.12 -11.01 6.69
CA MET A 203 22.98 -12.26 7.45
C MET A 203 22.24 -12.03 8.78
N ARG A 204 22.57 -10.96 9.51
CA ARG A 204 21.86 -10.62 10.76
C ARG A 204 20.39 -10.24 10.48
N PHE A 205 20.11 -9.56 9.37
CA PHE A 205 18.73 -9.28 8.96
C PHE A 205 17.95 -10.59 8.71
N GLU A 206 18.54 -11.56 8.05
CA GLU A 206 17.93 -12.88 7.83
C GLU A 206 17.68 -13.64 9.13
N GLU A 207 18.61 -13.58 10.11
CA GLU A 207 18.41 -14.15 11.44
C GLU A 207 17.22 -13.50 12.16
N ILE A 208 17.07 -12.16 12.06
CA ILE A 208 15.92 -11.43 12.61
C ILE A 208 14.62 -11.92 11.97
N LEU A 209 14.57 -12.04 10.65
CA LEU A 209 13.40 -12.59 9.95
C LEU A 209 13.05 -13.99 10.46
N ARG A 210 14.02 -14.88 10.57
CA ARG A 210 13.84 -16.26 11.06
C ARG A 210 13.46 -16.35 12.53
N SER A 211 13.86 -15.38 13.35
CA SER A 211 13.57 -15.37 14.78
C SER A 211 12.07 -15.23 15.08
N ARG A 212 11.29 -14.61 14.20
CA ARG A 212 9.88 -14.25 14.38
C ARG A 212 9.65 -13.33 15.60
N ASP A 213 10.71 -12.77 16.15
CA ASP A 213 10.70 -11.94 17.35
C ASP A 213 10.76 -10.46 16.99
N ARG A 214 9.67 -9.73 17.23
CA ARG A 214 9.56 -8.30 16.96
C ARG A 214 10.57 -7.46 17.75
N ALA A 215 11.01 -7.94 18.93
CA ALA A 215 11.96 -7.21 19.75
C ALA A 215 13.38 -7.16 19.14
N GLN A 216 13.71 -8.07 18.24
CA GLN A 216 14.99 -8.10 17.53
C GLN A 216 15.03 -7.19 16.30
N ALA A 217 13.87 -6.81 15.77
CA ALA A 217 13.79 -5.96 14.59
C ALA A 217 13.86 -4.46 14.95
N GLY A 218 14.18 -3.65 13.94
CA GLY A 218 14.23 -2.19 14.07
C GLY A 218 12.87 -1.56 14.37
N PRO A 219 12.84 -0.29 14.79
CA PRO A 219 11.60 0.44 14.98
C PRO A 219 10.85 0.55 13.66
N SER A 220 9.52 0.61 13.71
CA SER A 220 8.72 0.82 12.50
C SER A 220 9.06 2.17 11.85
N ALA A 221 9.34 2.17 10.56
CA ALA A 221 9.57 3.39 9.81
C ALA A 221 8.33 4.32 9.82
N PRO A 222 8.51 5.65 9.76
CA PRO A 222 7.40 6.61 9.71
C PRO A 222 6.38 6.31 8.61
N ALA A 223 5.10 6.58 8.88
CA ALA A 223 4.02 6.21 7.98
C ALA A 223 4.02 7.01 6.67
N GLN A 224 4.40 8.29 6.72
CA GLN A 224 4.35 9.20 5.58
C GLN A 224 5.22 8.80 4.39
N GLY A 225 6.25 7.97 4.60
CA GLY A 225 7.02 7.44 3.48
C GLY A 225 6.35 6.30 2.72
N LEU A 226 5.28 5.69 3.28
CA LEU A 226 4.67 4.48 2.74
C LEU A 226 3.44 4.78 1.90
N CYS A 227 3.37 4.16 0.73
CA CYS A 227 2.25 4.23 -0.20
C CYS A 227 1.90 2.85 -0.76
N LEU A 228 0.61 2.48 -0.73
CA LEU A 228 0.07 1.35 -1.50
C LEU A 228 -0.08 1.78 -2.96
N THR A 229 0.79 1.26 -3.84
CA THR A 229 0.86 1.71 -5.23
C THR A 229 0.06 0.85 -6.20
N LEU A 230 -0.14 -0.45 -5.88
CA LEU A 230 -0.82 -1.37 -6.78
C LEU A 230 -1.52 -2.50 -6.02
N VAL A 231 -2.68 -2.90 -6.52
CA VAL A 231 -3.35 -4.17 -6.18
C VAL A 231 -3.53 -4.97 -7.46
N SER A 232 -3.07 -6.22 -7.47
CA SER A 232 -3.14 -7.12 -8.63
C SER A 232 -4.28 -8.14 -8.47
N TYR A 233 -4.97 -8.44 -9.60
CA TYR A 233 -6.06 -9.41 -9.70
C TYR A 233 -5.78 -10.37 -10.86
N GLY A 234 -5.56 -11.68 -10.58
CA GLY A 234 -5.18 -12.66 -11.59
C GLY A 234 -3.88 -12.26 -12.31
N ASP A 235 -3.81 -12.48 -13.60
CA ASP A 235 -2.68 -12.07 -14.44
C ASP A 235 -2.77 -10.60 -14.91
N LYS A 236 -3.88 -9.91 -14.61
CA LYS A 236 -4.09 -8.48 -14.95
C LYS A 236 -3.80 -7.60 -13.73
N ARG A 237 -3.00 -6.57 -13.92
CA ARG A 237 -2.85 -5.48 -12.96
C ARG A 237 -4.11 -4.62 -13.00
N ALA A 238 -4.66 -4.24 -11.85
CA ALA A 238 -5.77 -3.29 -11.81
C ALA A 238 -5.29 -1.96 -12.42
N GLY A 239 -5.94 -1.51 -13.50
CA GLY A 239 -5.55 -0.30 -14.25
C GLY A 239 -5.13 -0.54 -15.70
N GLU A 240 -4.87 -1.78 -16.12
CA GLU A 240 -4.70 -2.10 -17.54
C GLU A 240 -6.07 -2.48 -18.13
N SER A 241 -6.73 -1.52 -18.81
CA SER A 241 -7.91 -1.78 -19.62
C SER A 241 -7.53 -2.72 -20.77
N GLY A 242 -7.96 -3.97 -20.70
CA GLY A 242 -7.74 -4.91 -21.77
C GLY A 242 -8.53 -4.49 -23.02
N GLU A 243 -7.85 -4.08 -24.05
CA GLU A 243 -8.40 -4.17 -25.41
C GLU A 243 -8.64 -5.66 -25.71
N SER A 244 -9.91 -6.05 -25.63
CA SER A 244 -10.36 -7.34 -26.17
C SER A 244 -10.24 -7.26 -27.68
N GLY A 245 -9.17 -7.83 -28.24
CA GLY A 245 -9.10 -8.12 -29.65
C GLY A 245 -10.22 -9.10 -30.00
N GLU A 246 -11.25 -8.61 -30.68
CA GLU A 246 -12.16 -9.41 -31.47
C GLU A 246 -11.34 -10.01 -32.61
N SER A 247 -11.05 -11.30 -32.52
CA SER A 247 -10.68 -12.07 -33.72
C SER A 247 -11.95 -12.47 -34.42
N GLU A 248 -12.30 -11.73 -35.46
CA GLU A 248 -13.12 -12.25 -36.54
C GLU A 248 -12.46 -13.50 -37.11
N ASN A 249 -13.14 -14.62 -37.03
CA ASN A 249 -12.92 -15.75 -37.92
C ASN A 249 -14.13 -15.88 -38.80
N ASP A 250 -14.00 -15.34 -40.03
CA ASP A 250 -14.70 -15.83 -41.20
C ASP A 250 -14.10 -17.19 -41.61
N GLU A 251 -14.90 -18.20 -41.65
CA GLU A 251 -15.16 -19.27 -42.62
C GLU A 251 -15.74 -20.52 -41.96
#